data_5cd3d1c4b94a00f8006234b6364f2832
#
_entry.id   5cd3d1c4b94a00f8006234b6364f2832
#
_cell.length_a   1.000
_cell.length_b   1.000
_cell.length_c   1.000
_cell.angle_alpha   90.00
_cell.angle_beta   90.00
_cell.angle_gamma   90.00
#
_symmetry.space_group_name_H-M   'P 1'
#
loop_
_entity.id
_entity.type
_entity.pdbx_description
1 polymer ?
#
loop_
_entity_poly.entity_id
_entity_poly.type
_entity_poly.pdbx_seq_one_letter_code
_entity_poly.pdbx_strand_id
1 'polypeptide(L)'
;MKKFFLIFLLYFLSQLSSLSNERDNKLNQLFIELKVNQSNDAFIVEQEIWKLWSTHPTDMNLTARLEEGAQFVRNQQLSKAIEIFTEVIKLDQNWAEAWNKRATVFYMMGKFKQSQEDIDKVLELEARHFGALAGQGLVNIQLKNYEKAILSYQQVKEIYPSMQSPEIMIRRIEELIKQQTI
;
A
#
# COMPACT_ATOMS: atom_id res chain seq x y z
N MET A 1 -5.50 0.34 -44.69
CA MET A 1 -6.15 0.30 -43.36
C MET A 1 -5.31 -0.43 -42.30
N LYS A 2 -4.84 -1.67 -42.51
CA LYS A 2 -4.05 -2.42 -41.48
C LYS A 2 -2.74 -1.70 -41.04
N LYS A 3 -2.02 -1.04 -41.93
CA LYS A 3 -0.76 -0.31 -41.59
C LYS A 3 -1.03 0.94 -40.72
N PHE A 4 -2.09 1.69 -40.98
CA PHE A 4 -2.48 2.85 -40.16
C PHE A 4 -2.94 2.43 -38.77
N PHE A 5 -3.66 1.33 -38.63
CA PHE A 5 -4.08 0.79 -37.34
C PHE A 5 -2.88 0.34 -36.51
N LEU A 6 -1.87 -0.29 -37.12
CA LEU A 6 -0.66 -0.72 -36.44
C LEU A 6 0.17 0.48 -35.94
N ILE A 7 0.33 1.54 -36.74
CA ILE A 7 1.03 2.76 -36.35
C ILE A 7 0.31 3.46 -35.20
N PHE A 8 -1.02 3.56 -35.25
CA PHE A 8 -1.83 4.14 -34.19
C PHE A 8 -1.72 3.33 -32.89
N LEU A 9 -1.73 2.00 -32.97
CA LEU A 9 -1.56 1.11 -31.82
C LEU A 9 -0.18 1.27 -31.19
N LEU A 10 0.90 1.32 -31.98
CA LEU A 10 2.27 1.54 -31.49
C LEU A 10 2.43 2.91 -30.85
N TYR A 11 1.85 3.96 -31.43
CA TYR A 11 1.85 5.30 -30.85
C TYR A 11 1.11 5.32 -29.49
N PHE A 12 -0.06 4.67 -29.40
CA PHE A 12 -0.82 4.58 -28.16
C PHE A 12 -0.07 3.81 -27.07
N LEU A 13 0.58 2.69 -27.41
CA LEU A 13 1.42 1.92 -26.50
C LEU A 13 2.63 2.72 -26.02
N SER A 14 3.23 3.55 -26.88
CA SER A 14 4.35 4.42 -26.49
C SER A 14 3.93 5.52 -25.51
N GLN A 15 2.71 6.06 -25.64
CA GLN A 15 2.16 7.05 -24.70
C GLN A 15 1.89 6.42 -23.32
N LEU A 16 1.33 5.21 -23.27
CA LEU A 16 1.09 4.51 -22.01
C LEU A 16 2.39 4.19 -21.27
N SER A 17 3.42 3.76 -21.98
CA SER A 17 4.74 3.51 -21.38
C SER A 17 5.41 4.80 -20.87
N SER A 18 5.21 5.93 -21.57
CA SER A 18 5.72 7.23 -21.12
C SER A 18 5.05 7.71 -19.84
N LEU A 19 3.72 7.57 -19.72
CA LEU A 19 2.95 7.96 -18.53
C LEU A 19 3.32 7.10 -17.31
N SER A 20 3.48 5.79 -17.50
CA SER A 20 3.95 4.89 -16.43
C SER A 20 5.34 5.31 -15.94
N ASN A 21 6.24 5.59 -16.86
CA ASN A 21 7.62 5.98 -16.54
C ASN A 21 7.69 7.33 -15.78
N GLU A 22 6.85 8.29 -16.15
CA GLU A 22 6.77 9.60 -15.46
C GLU A 22 6.24 9.44 -14.02
N ARG A 23 5.21 8.61 -13.83
CA ARG A 23 4.67 8.32 -12.50
C ARG A 23 5.69 7.62 -11.60
N ASP A 24 6.39 6.62 -12.13
CA ASP A 24 7.40 5.88 -11.39
C ASP A 24 8.59 6.78 -11.02
N ASN A 25 9.01 7.67 -11.91
CA ASN A 25 10.04 8.66 -11.65
C ASN A 25 9.59 9.66 -10.54
N LYS A 26 8.35 10.14 -10.60
CA LYS A 26 7.79 11.01 -9.55
C LYS A 26 7.75 10.29 -8.21
N LEU A 27 7.30 9.03 -8.18
CA LEU A 27 7.26 8.23 -6.97
C LEU A 27 8.66 8.01 -6.39
N ASN A 28 9.65 7.69 -7.24
CA ASN A 28 11.05 7.53 -6.82
C ASN A 28 11.61 8.82 -6.22
N GLN A 29 11.32 9.98 -6.81
CA GLN A 29 11.72 11.27 -6.27
C GLN A 29 11.09 11.53 -4.89
N LEU A 30 9.79 11.28 -4.74
CA LEU A 30 9.09 11.44 -3.47
C LEU A 30 9.66 10.55 -2.37
N PHE A 31 10.10 9.33 -2.68
CA PHE A 31 10.76 8.47 -1.71
C PHE A 31 12.15 8.98 -1.30
N ILE A 32 12.89 9.61 -2.22
CA ILE A 32 14.16 10.29 -1.87
C ILE A 32 13.86 11.46 -0.91
N GLU A 33 12.86 12.27 -1.23
CA GLU A 33 12.43 13.40 -0.39
C GLU A 33 11.92 12.94 0.99
N LEU A 34 11.10 11.88 1.03
CA LEU A 34 10.57 11.30 2.27
C LEU A 34 11.70 10.84 3.22
N LYS A 35 12.79 10.33 2.65
CA LYS A 35 13.92 9.81 3.41
C LYS A 35 14.75 10.91 4.07
N VAL A 36 14.83 12.10 3.47
CA VAL A 36 15.70 13.20 3.94
C VAL A 36 14.94 14.28 4.70
N ASN A 37 13.64 14.42 4.49
CA ASN A 37 12.83 15.46 5.12
C ASN A 37 12.46 15.11 6.56
N GLN A 38 12.28 16.15 7.37
CA GLN A 38 11.85 16.01 8.76
C GLN A 38 10.40 16.47 8.94
N SER A 39 9.67 15.73 9.77
CA SER A 39 8.32 16.05 10.30
C SER A 39 7.30 16.66 9.30
N ASN A 40 7.16 17.97 9.25
CA ASN A 40 6.10 18.62 8.49
C ASN A 40 6.24 18.46 6.97
N ASP A 41 7.46 18.59 6.45
CA ASP A 41 7.71 18.44 5.01
C ASP A 41 7.56 16.98 4.58
N ALA A 42 7.98 16.04 5.43
CA ALA A 42 7.77 14.61 5.20
C ALA A 42 6.29 14.24 5.16
N PHE A 43 5.44 14.87 5.96
CA PHE A 43 3.98 14.66 5.90
C PHE A 43 3.38 15.09 4.56
N ILE A 44 3.83 16.22 3.99
CA ILE A 44 3.36 16.66 2.67
C ILE A 44 3.76 15.64 1.59
N VAL A 45 5.00 15.18 1.63
CA VAL A 45 5.52 14.16 0.71
C VAL A 45 4.74 12.84 0.86
N GLU A 46 4.47 12.41 2.09
CA GLU A 46 3.63 11.26 2.38
C GLU A 46 2.25 11.35 1.69
N GLN A 47 1.57 12.50 1.82
CA GLN A 47 0.26 12.70 1.19
C GLN A 47 0.33 12.61 -0.34
N GLU A 48 1.40 13.09 -0.97
CA GLU A 48 1.60 12.95 -2.41
C GLU A 48 1.82 11.48 -2.81
N ILE A 49 2.58 10.71 -2.04
CA ILE A 49 2.77 9.27 -2.26
C ILE A 49 1.41 8.55 -2.15
N TRP A 50 0.65 8.80 -1.09
CA TRP A 50 -0.69 8.21 -0.93
C TRP A 50 -1.62 8.56 -2.08
N LYS A 51 -1.59 9.80 -2.57
CA LYS A 51 -2.37 10.23 -3.73
C LYS A 51 -1.98 9.45 -4.98
N LEU A 52 -0.68 9.27 -5.25
CA LEU A 52 -0.21 8.47 -6.38
C LEU A 52 -0.68 7.02 -6.24
N TRP A 53 -0.51 6.38 -5.10
CA TRP A 53 -0.93 5.00 -4.90
C TRP A 53 -2.45 4.82 -5.04
N SER A 54 -3.24 5.74 -4.50
CA SER A 54 -4.70 5.67 -4.50
C SER A 54 -5.35 6.09 -5.82
N THR A 55 -4.58 6.61 -6.78
CA THR A 55 -5.04 6.98 -8.10
C THR A 55 -4.57 5.94 -9.11
N HIS A 56 -5.50 5.30 -9.81
CA HIS A 56 -5.15 4.34 -10.87
C HIS A 56 -4.47 5.07 -12.03
N PRO A 57 -3.34 4.55 -12.58
CA PRO A 57 -2.52 5.28 -13.54
C PRO A 57 -3.22 5.61 -14.86
N THR A 58 -4.21 4.78 -15.27
CA THR A 58 -4.83 4.88 -16.59
C THR A 58 -6.35 4.81 -16.57
N ASP A 59 -6.99 4.42 -15.46
CA ASP A 59 -8.45 4.23 -15.39
C ASP A 59 -9.05 4.93 -14.17
N MET A 60 -9.70 6.07 -14.39
CA MET A 60 -10.37 6.83 -13.34
C MET A 60 -11.61 6.12 -12.79
N ASN A 61 -12.21 5.16 -13.53
CA ASN A 61 -13.33 4.38 -12.99
C ASN A 61 -12.83 3.43 -11.91
N LEU A 62 -11.65 2.84 -12.07
CA LEU A 62 -11.03 2.02 -11.01
C LEU A 62 -10.70 2.85 -9.78
N THR A 63 -10.21 4.09 -9.95
CA THR A 63 -10.02 5.03 -8.83
C THR A 63 -11.34 5.31 -8.10
N ALA A 64 -12.42 5.59 -8.83
CA ALA A 64 -13.75 5.82 -8.25
C ALA A 64 -14.28 4.57 -7.51
N ARG A 65 -14.08 3.38 -8.06
CA ARG A 65 -14.45 2.12 -7.41
C ARG A 65 -13.63 1.86 -6.14
N LEU A 66 -12.33 2.15 -6.13
CA LEU A 66 -11.52 2.05 -4.93
C LEU A 66 -12.05 2.97 -3.82
N GLU A 67 -12.40 4.21 -4.17
CA GLU A 67 -12.97 5.18 -3.22
C GLU A 67 -14.36 4.73 -2.73
N GLU A 68 -15.21 4.16 -3.58
CA GLU A 68 -16.48 3.55 -3.17
C GLU A 68 -16.25 2.47 -2.09
N GLY A 69 -15.28 1.57 -2.32
CA GLY A 69 -14.89 0.57 -1.31
C GLY A 69 -14.45 1.21 0.01
N ALA A 70 -13.67 2.30 -0.06
CA ALA A 70 -13.25 3.04 1.12
C ALA A 70 -14.45 3.71 1.85
N GLN A 71 -15.49 4.15 1.13
CA GLN A 71 -16.74 4.64 1.76
C GLN A 71 -17.46 3.53 2.51
N PHE A 72 -17.52 2.30 1.96
CA PHE A 72 -18.09 1.17 2.69
C PHE A 72 -17.32 0.86 3.98
N VAL A 73 -15.99 1.00 3.97
CA VAL A 73 -15.18 0.86 5.19
C VAL A 73 -15.56 1.92 6.23
N ARG A 74 -15.64 3.20 5.86
CA ARG A 74 -16.06 4.30 6.74
C ARG A 74 -17.45 4.06 7.36
N ASN A 75 -18.33 3.43 6.61
CA ASN A 75 -19.69 3.08 7.03
C ASN A 75 -19.77 1.72 7.76
N GLN A 76 -18.64 1.12 8.14
CA GLN A 76 -18.55 -0.19 8.81
C GLN A 76 -19.17 -1.36 8.01
N GLN A 77 -19.37 -1.19 6.71
CA GLN A 77 -19.92 -2.21 5.80
C GLN A 77 -18.77 -3.06 5.19
N LEU A 78 -18.00 -3.71 6.06
CA LEU A 78 -16.74 -4.35 5.73
C LEU A 78 -16.87 -5.44 4.66
N SER A 79 -17.96 -6.23 4.67
CA SER A 79 -18.19 -7.26 3.65
C SER A 79 -18.35 -6.68 2.25
N LYS A 80 -19.10 -5.57 2.12
CA LYS A 80 -19.25 -4.87 0.85
C LYS A 80 -17.93 -4.25 0.36
N ALA A 81 -17.16 -3.70 1.28
CA ALA A 81 -15.82 -3.18 0.95
C ALA A 81 -14.92 -4.27 0.34
N ILE A 82 -14.92 -5.49 0.92
CA ILE A 82 -14.18 -6.64 0.37
C ILE A 82 -14.67 -7.00 -1.04
N GLU A 83 -15.98 -7.01 -1.28
CA GLU A 83 -16.53 -7.29 -2.59
C GLU A 83 -16.02 -6.28 -3.63
N ILE A 84 -16.14 -4.98 -3.34
CA ILE A 84 -15.65 -3.90 -4.21
C ILE A 84 -14.15 -4.01 -4.47
N PHE A 85 -13.31 -4.13 -3.41
CA PHE A 85 -11.87 -4.25 -3.60
C PHE A 85 -11.49 -5.52 -4.37
N THR A 86 -12.24 -6.62 -4.20
CA THR A 86 -12.03 -7.84 -4.96
C THR A 86 -12.36 -7.66 -6.44
N GLU A 87 -13.42 -6.90 -6.79
CA GLU A 87 -13.72 -6.53 -8.17
C GLU A 87 -12.60 -5.67 -8.78
N VAL A 88 -12.13 -4.66 -8.06
CA VAL A 88 -11.01 -3.81 -8.51
C VAL A 88 -9.75 -4.64 -8.77
N ILE A 89 -9.39 -5.53 -7.85
CA ILE A 89 -8.24 -6.44 -8.00
C ILE A 89 -8.40 -7.36 -9.22
N LYS A 90 -9.61 -7.85 -9.51
CA LYS A 90 -9.85 -8.68 -10.71
C LYS A 90 -9.66 -7.90 -12.01
N LEU A 91 -9.96 -6.60 -12.01
CA LEU A 91 -9.79 -5.73 -13.18
C LEU A 91 -8.34 -5.30 -13.37
N ASP A 92 -7.60 -5.04 -12.29
CA ASP A 92 -6.15 -4.82 -12.33
C ASP A 92 -5.45 -5.44 -11.11
N GLN A 93 -4.81 -6.59 -11.33
CA GLN A 93 -4.05 -7.30 -10.30
C GLN A 93 -2.70 -6.65 -9.98
N ASN A 94 -2.26 -5.68 -10.79
CA ASN A 94 -0.99 -4.98 -10.61
C ASN A 94 -1.14 -3.68 -9.83
N TRP A 95 -2.36 -3.30 -9.45
CA TRP A 95 -2.57 -2.13 -8.62
C TRP A 95 -2.43 -2.45 -7.13
N ALA A 96 -1.24 -2.20 -6.57
CA ALA A 96 -0.88 -2.52 -5.19
C ALA A 96 -1.89 -1.98 -4.15
N GLU A 97 -2.39 -0.74 -4.34
CA GLU A 97 -3.29 -0.11 -3.36
C GLU A 97 -4.64 -0.83 -3.24
N ALA A 98 -5.14 -1.49 -4.30
CA ALA A 98 -6.36 -2.28 -4.20
C ALA A 98 -6.21 -3.46 -3.23
N TRP A 99 -5.07 -4.15 -3.29
CA TRP A 99 -4.71 -5.21 -2.35
C TRP A 99 -4.52 -4.65 -0.93
N ASN A 100 -3.83 -3.50 -0.78
CA ASN A 100 -3.63 -2.84 0.50
C ASN A 100 -4.94 -2.47 1.19
N LYS A 101 -5.91 -1.93 0.44
CA LYS A 101 -7.25 -1.62 0.96
C LYS A 101 -7.97 -2.88 1.44
N ARG A 102 -7.92 -3.98 0.67
CA ARG A 102 -8.56 -5.23 1.06
C ARG A 102 -7.87 -5.87 2.27
N ALA A 103 -6.54 -5.85 2.31
CA ALA A 103 -5.75 -6.30 3.46
C ALA A 103 -6.16 -5.61 4.76
N THR A 104 -6.32 -4.28 4.70
CA THR A 104 -6.78 -3.48 5.84
C THR A 104 -8.15 -3.95 6.34
N VAL A 105 -9.09 -4.22 5.42
CA VAL A 105 -10.43 -4.71 5.80
C VAL A 105 -10.36 -6.11 6.39
N PHE A 106 -9.56 -7.01 5.84
CA PHE A 106 -9.34 -8.32 6.43
C PHE A 106 -8.77 -8.23 7.85
N TYR A 107 -7.80 -7.33 8.08
CA TYR A 107 -7.28 -7.07 9.43
C TYR A 107 -8.40 -6.61 10.37
N MET A 108 -9.22 -5.63 9.99
CA MET A 108 -10.35 -5.13 10.77
C MET A 108 -11.37 -6.23 11.12
N MET A 109 -11.51 -7.24 10.27
CA MET A 109 -12.38 -8.40 10.49
C MET A 109 -11.71 -9.54 11.28
N GLY A 110 -10.49 -9.39 11.75
CA GLY A 110 -9.72 -10.44 12.43
C GLY A 110 -9.25 -11.57 11.49
N LYS A 111 -9.34 -11.39 10.18
CA LYS A 111 -8.92 -12.35 9.16
C LYS A 111 -7.42 -12.17 8.84
N PHE A 112 -6.58 -12.36 9.86
CA PHE A 112 -5.16 -11.99 9.81
C PHE A 112 -4.37 -12.75 8.72
N LYS A 113 -4.68 -14.02 8.45
CA LYS A 113 -4.01 -14.78 7.37
C LYS A 113 -4.31 -14.19 6.00
N GLN A 114 -5.58 -13.87 5.72
CA GLN A 114 -5.99 -13.27 4.45
C GLN A 114 -5.41 -11.85 4.29
N SER A 115 -5.35 -11.09 5.41
CA SER A 115 -4.66 -9.80 5.42
C SER A 115 -3.19 -9.94 5.06
N GLN A 116 -2.47 -10.94 5.61
CA GLN A 116 -1.06 -11.19 5.30
C GLN A 116 -0.87 -11.56 3.83
N GLU A 117 -1.71 -12.44 3.26
CA GLU A 117 -1.65 -12.84 1.84
C GLU A 117 -1.78 -11.62 0.91
N ASP A 118 -2.71 -10.71 1.20
CA ASP A 118 -2.87 -9.47 0.43
C ASP A 118 -1.68 -8.52 0.62
N ILE A 119 -1.16 -8.37 1.85
CA ILE A 119 0.05 -7.58 2.13
C ILE A 119 1.25 -8.11 1.36
N ASP A 120 1.45 -9.43 1.31
CA ASP A 120 2.55 -10.04 0.56
C ASP A 120 2.46 -9.64 -0.92
N LYS A 121 1.23 -9.60 -1.48
CA LYS A 121 1.02 -9.13 -2.85
C LYS A 121 1.30 -7.65 -3.02
N VAL A 122 0.93 -6.81 -2.06
CA VAL A 122 1.31 -5.38 -2.09
C VAL A 122 2.82 -5.21 -2.14
N LEU A 123 3.56 -5.92 -1.28
CA LEU A 123 5.01 -5.79 -1.16
C LEU A 123 5.76 -6.42 -2.35
N GLU A 124 5.17 -7.39 -3.05
CA GLU A 124 5.65 -7.87 -4.35
C GLU A 124 5.56 -6.78 -5.41
N LEU A 125 4.48 -5.99 -5.43
CA LEU A 125 4.21 -4.95 -6.43
C LEU A 125 4.92 -3.63 -6.09
N GLU A 126 5.01 -3.25 -4.81
CA GLU A 126 5.69 -2.04 -4.31
C GLU A 126 6.34 -2.35 -2.95
N ALA A 127 7.60 -2.74 -2.99
CA ALA A 127 8.36 -3.11 -1.79
C ALA A 127 8.52 -1.97 -0.77
N ARG A 128 8.36 -0.71 -1.19
CA ARG A 128 8.44 0.49 -0.34
C ARG A 128 7.10 0.92 0.22
N HIS A 129 6.05 0.11 0.07
CA HIS A 129 4.71 0.47 0.55
C HIS A 129 4.67 0.48 2.08
N PHE A 130 5.08 1.59 2.69
CA PHE A 130 5.23 1.73 4.15
C PHE A 130 3.92 1.45 4.92
N GLY A 131 2.75 1.74 4.33
CA GLY A 131 1.46 1.38 4.92
C GLY A 131 1.24 -0.13 4.99
N ALA A 132 1.63 -0.88 3.94
CA ALA A 132 1.56 -2.34 3.94
C ALA A 132 2.57 -2.96 4.92
N LEU A 133 3.79 -2.43 4.99
CA LEU A 133 4.79 -2.85 5.97
C LEU A 133 4.31 -2.62 7.42
N ALA A 134 3.70 -1.46 7.70
CA ALA A 134 3.10 -1.19 9.00
C ALA A 134 1.93 -2.16 9.30
N GLY A 135 1.08 -2.41 8.30
CA GLY A 135 0.02 -3.42 8.36
C GLY A 135 0.55 -4.83 8.63
N GLN A 136 1.66 -5.21 7.97
CA GLN A 136 2.36 -6.48 8.22
C GLN A 136 2.82 -6.60 9.67
N GLY A 137 3.36 -5.50 10.23
CA GLY A 137 3.71 -5.43 11.64
C GLY A 137 2.51 -5.69 12.54
N LEU A 138 1.37 -5.04 12.29
CA LEU A 138 0.13 -5.26 13.04
C LEU A 138 -0.39 -6.69 12.93
N VAL A 139 -0.41 -7.26 11.73
CA VAL A 139 -0.83 -8.66 11.50
C VAL A 139 0.07 -9.63 12.27
N ASN A 140 1.39 -9.44 12.22
CA ASN A 140 2.34 -10.31 12.90
C ASN A 140 2.24 -10.21 14.44
N ILE A 141 1.87 -9.06 15.00
CA ILE A 141 1.53 -8.94 16.43
C ILE A 141 0.34 -9.84 16.77
N GLN A 142 -0.74 -9.79 15.98
CA GLN A 142 -1.93 -10.62 16.20
C GLN A 142 -1.65 -12.12 16.08
N LEU A 143 -0.73 -12.49 15.18
CA LEU A 143 -0.26 -13.85 14.98
C LEU A 143 0.83 -14.26 15.99
N LYS A 144 1.21 -13.38 16.92
CA LYS A 144 2.31 -13.56 17.90
C LYS A 144 3.68 -13.81 17.29
N ASN A 145 3.88 -13.37 16.06
CA ASN A 145 5.17 -13.41 15.35
C ASN A 145 5.95 -12.11 15.62
N TYR A 146 6.33 -11.88 16.86
CA TYR A 146 6.85 -10.59 17.33
C TYR A 146 8.14 -10.14 16.63
N GLU A 147 9.06 -11.06 16.35
CA GLU A 147 10.30 -10.76 15.61
C GLU A 147 10.00 -10.26 14.19
N LYS A 148 9.05 -10.91 13.49
CA LYS A 148 8.61 -10.46 12.17
C LYS A 148 7.93 -9.10 12.22
N ALA A 149 7.15 -8.82 13.27
CA ALA A 149 6.53 -7.52 13.46
C ALA A 149 7.58 -6.42 13.65
N ILE A 150 8.62 -6.66 14.45
CA ILE A 150 9.74 -5.73 14.64
C ILE A 150 10.45 -5.46 13.31
N LEU A 151 10.78 -6.52 12.54
CA LEU A 151 11.41 -6.38 11.22
C LEU A 151 10.58 -5.53 10.27
N SER A 152 9.26 -5.73 10.22
CA SER A 152 8.37 -4.92 9.38
C SER A 152 8.42 -3.43 9.75
N TYR A 153 8.39 -3.09 11.04
CA TYR A 153 8.51 -1.70 11.49
C TYR A 153 9.90 -1.11 11.27
N GLN A 154 10.97 -1.90 11.35
CA GLN A 154 12.32 -1.46 11.00
C GLN A 154 12.41 -1.09 9.52
N GLN A 155 11.81 -1.89 8.62
CA GLN A 155 11.73 -1.56 7.20
C GLN A 155 10.95 -0.27 6.94
N VAL A 156 9.85 0.00 7.69
CA VAL A 156 9.17 1.30 7.61
C VAL A 156 10.13 2.43 7.98
N LYS A 157 10.93 2.30 9.03
CA LYS A 157 11.91 3.33 9.44
C LYS A 157 13.00 3.57 8.39
N GLU A 158 13.40 2.55 7.65
CA GLU A 158 14.38 2.70 6.55
C GLU A 158 13.82 3.52 5.38
N ILE A 159 12.51 3.38 5.11
CA ILE A 159 11.82 4.08 4.03
C ILE A 159 11.38 5.47 4.47
N TYR A 160 10.84 5.60 5.68
CA TYR A 160 10.26 6.81 6.23
C TYR A 160 10.82 7.08 7.64
N PRO A 161 12.09 7.57 7.75
CA PRO A 161 12.78 7.71 9.05
C PRO A 161 12.10 8.63 10.05
N SER A 162 11.41 9.68 9.58
CA SER A 162 10.73 10.65 10.46
C SER A 162 9.34 10.17 10.94
N MET A 163 8.85 9.02 10.48
CA MET A 163 7.64 8.41 11.00
C MET A 163 7.85 7.89 12.43
N GLN A 164 7.07 8.40 13.39
CA GLN A 164 7.28 8.07 14.81
C GLN A 164 6.63 6.74 15.23
N SER A 165 5.53 6.36 14.57
CA SER A 165 4.76 5.18 14.98
C SER A 165 5.56 3.86 14.97
N PRO A 166 6.49 3.59 14.04
CA PRO A 166 7.30 2.36 14.07
C PRO A 166 8.15 2.21 15.32
N GLU A 167 8.80 3.29 15.78
CA GLU A 167 9.62 3.28 17.00
C GLU A 167 8.79 2.94 18.24
N ILE A 168 7.60 3.53 18.33
CA ILE A 168 6.65 3.29 19.43
C ILE A 168 6.20 1.81 19.40
N MET A 169 5.90 1.29 18.22
CA MET A 169 5.45 -0.10 18.06
C MET A 169 6.53 -1.11 18.37
N ILE A 170 7.77 -0.88 17.96
CA ILE A 170 8.91 -1.74 18.27
C ILE A 170 9.06 -1.85 19.79
N ARG A 171 9.12 -0.71 20.52
CA ARG A 171 9.24 -0.71 21.98
C ARG A 171 8.09 -1.48 22.66
N ARG A 172 6.85 -1.28 22.20
CA ARG A 172 5.70 -2.00 22.73
C ARG A 172 5.80 -3.52 22.52
N ILE A 173 6.30 -3.96 21.37
CA ILE A 173 6.48 -5.38 21.08
C ILE A 173 7.58 -5.97 21.97
N GLU A 174 8.70 -5.26 22.16
CA GLU A 174 9.78 -5.68 23.07
C GLU A 174 9.29 -5.82 24.51
N GLU A 175 8.42 -4.95 24.97
CA GLU A 175 7.76 -5.06 26.29
C GLU A 175 6.87 -6.30 26.38
N LEU A 176 6.08 -6.60 25.32
CA LEU A 176 5.25 -7.81 25.26
C LEU A 176 6.10 -9.09 25.30
N ILE A 177 7.23 -9.13 24.62
CA ILE A 177 8.15 -10.26 24.66
C ILE A 177 8.70 -10.48 26.07
N LYS A 178 9.13 -9.41 26.73
CA LYS A 178 9.64 -9.47 28.12
C LYS A 178 8.60 -10.01 29.11
N GLN A 179 7.35 -9.61 28.97
CA GLN A 179 6.26 -10.06 29.85
C GLN A 179 5.93 -11.55 29.69
N GLN A 180 6.22 -12.15 28.54
CA GLN A 180 5.97 -13.58 28.29
C GLN A 180 7.14 -14.49 28.73
N THR A 181 8.28 -13.90 29.07
CA THR A 181 9.50 -14.65 29.46
C THR A 181 9.64 -14.74 31.00
N ILE A 182 8.71 -14.16 31.76
CA ILE A 182 8.61 -14.21 33.22
C ILE A 182 7.53 -15.21 33.61
#